data_1c1402ed9d607181bd6630ad1174f905
#
_entry.id   1c1402ed9d607181bd6630ad1174f905
#
_cell.length_a   1.000
_cell.length_b   1.000
_cell.length_c   1.000
_cell.angle_alpha   90.00
_cell.angle_beta   90.00
_cell.angle_gamma   90.00
#
_symmetry.space_group_name_H-M   'P 1'
#
loop_
_entity.id
_entity.type
_entity.pdbx_description
1 polymer ?
#
loop_
_entity_poly.entity_id
_entity_poly.type
_entity_poly.pdbx_seq_one_letter_code
_entity_poly.pdbx_strand_id
1 'polypeptide(L)'
;ITNIANYIKQVFKKEVSLTTISNYLEYLTYPFLVNEVSRYDIKWKKVFDYTAKYYFSDVWIRNSIGFNFAQDIGKVLENLVFIKLVSDWYEITVWEFGWKEIDFVAQKNWETKYIQVTYLLSSEK
;
A
#
# COMPACT_ATOMS: atom_id res chain seq x y z
N ILE A 1 -3.40 -2.09 10.07
CA ILE A 1 -4.09 -3.23 10.71
C ILE A 1 -5.37 -2.75 11.39
N THR A 2 -5.33 -1.70 12.24
CA THR A 2 -6.50 -1.16 12.95
C THR A 2 -7.66 -0.79 12.02
N ASN A 3 -7.38 -0.18 10.87
CA ASN A 3 -8.40 0.17 9.87
C ASN A 3 -9.10 -1.07 9.31
N ILE A 4 -8.38 -2.18 9.12
CA ILE A 4 -8.95 -3.46 8.68
C ILE A 4 -9.88 -4.02 9.76
N ALA A 5 -9.46 -4.00 11.03
CA ALA A 5 -10.29 -4.45 12.13
C ALA A 5 -11.60 -3.66 12.24
N ASN A 6 -11.51 -2.34 12.13
CA ASN A 6 -12.67 -1.45 12.15
C ASN A 6 -13.62 -1.72 10.97
N TYR A 7 -13.09 -1.92 9.77
CA TYR A 7 -13.87 -2.28 8.59
C TYR A 7 -14.62 -3.61 8.79
N ILE A 8 -13.92 -4.66 9.25
CA ILE A 8 -14.52 -5.97 9.53
C ILE A 8 -15.65 -5.83 10.55
N LYS A 9 -15.43 -5.07 11.63
CA LYS A 9 -16.46 -4.81 12.66
C LYS A 9 -17.67 -4.09 12.09
N GLN A 10 -17.47 -3.08 11.23
CA GLN A 10 -18.57 -2.30 10.65
C GLN A 10 -19.39 -3.11 9.64
N VAL A 11 -18.73 -3.83 8.72
CA VAL A 11 -19.38 -4.52 7.60
C VAL A 11 -19.93 -5.88 8.02
N PHE A 12 -19.11 -6.68 8.69
CA PHE A 12 -19.46 -8.06 9.03
C PHE A 12 -20.00 -8.24 10.44
N LYS A 13 -20.04 -7.17 11.25
CA LYS A 13 -20.46 -7.20 12.68
C LYS A 13 -19.68 -8.23 13.51
N LYS A 14 -18.42 -8.50 13.13
CA LYS A 14 -17.51 -9.43 13.80
C LYS A 14 -16.33 -8.68 14.39
N GLU A 15 -15.93 -9.06 15.59
CA GLU A 15 -14.69 -8.59 16.20
C GLU A 15 -13.56 -9.57 15.88
N VAL A 16 -12.47 -9.03 15.38
CA VAL A 16 -11.26 -9.80 15.06
C VAL A 16 -10.07 -9.13 15.74
N SER A 17 -9.25 -9.92 16.41
CA SER A 17 -8.06 -9.40 17.08
C SER A 17 -7.03 -8.85 16.08
N LEU A 18 -6.26 -7.84 16.48
CA LEU A 18 -5.20 -7.29 15.64
C LEU A 18 -4.14 -8.36 15.33
N THR A 19 -3.86 -9.25 16.27
CA THR A 19 -2.94 -10.39 16.07
C THR A 19 -3.45 -11.33 14.99
N THR A 20 -4.75 -11.64 14.98
CA THR A 20 -5.34 -12.50 13.94
C THR A 20 -5.18 -11.86 12.56
N ILE A 21 -5.45 -10.55 12.45
CA ILE A 21 -5.30 -9.82 11.18
C ILE A 21 -3.84 -9.82 10.74
N SER A 22 -2.91 -9.57 11.66
CA SER A 22 -1.46 -9.60 11.37
C SER A 22 -1.02 -10.96 10.83
N ASN A 23 -1.45 -12.05 11.46
CA ASN A 23 -1.12 -13.40 11.02
C ASN A 23 -1.67 -13.69 9.61
N TYR A 24 -2.92 -13.26 9.31
CA TYR A 24 -3.47 -13.42 7.96
C TYR A 24 -2.71 -12.61 6.91
N LEU A 25 -2.30 -11.39 7.23
CA LEU A 25 -1.47 -10.57 6.33
C LEU A 25 -0.13 -11.26 6.08
N GLU A 26 0.53 -11.79 7.12
CA GLU A 26 1.76 -12.56 7.00
C GLU A 26 1.57 -13.78 6.10
N TYR A 27 0.48 -14.54 6.27
CA TYR A 27 0.16 -15.67 5.40
C TYR A 27 -0.07 -15.29 3.94
N LEU A 28 -0.54 -14.07 3.66
CA LEU A 28 -0.71 -13.57 2.30
C LEU A 28 0.60 -13.05 1.70
N THR A 29 1.53 -12.57 2.52
CA THR A 29 2.85 -12.11 2.05
C THR A 29 3.78 -13.28 1.75
N TYR A 30 3.68 -14.37 2.48
CA TYR A 30 4.55 -15.54 2.31
C TYR A 30 4.50 -16.15 0.90
N PRO A 31 3.33 -16.41 0.25
CA PRO A 31 3.25 -16.86 -1.14
C PRO A 31 3.35 -15.74 -2.18
N PHE A 32 3.80 -14.56 -1.80
CA PHE A 32 3.90 -13.39 -2.67
C PHE A 32 2.57 -12.93 -3.31
N LEU A 33 1.45 -13.22 -2.69
CA LEU A 33 0.15 -12.70 -3.15
C LEU A 33 0.00 -11.21 -2.87
N VAL A 34 0.58 -10.78 -1.76
CA VAL A 34 0.60 -9.39 -1.30
C VAL A 34 2.01 -9.04 -0.86
N ASN A 35 2.43 -7.82 -1.14
CA ASN A 35 3.72 -7.29 -0.71
C ASN A 35 3.50 -6.25 0.38
N GLU A 36 4.25 -6.36 1.44
CA GLU A 36 4.30 -5.35 2.49
C GLU A 36 5.35 -4.30 2.16
N VAL A 37 4.97 -3.02 2.23
CA VAL A 37 5.85 -1.88 2.01
C VAL A 37 5.90 -1.05 3.27
N SER A 38 7.09 -0.93 3.82
CA SER A 38 7.32 -0.16 5.05
C SER A 38 7.04 1.32 4.85
N ARG A 39 6.49 1.95 5.89
CA ARG A 39 6.24 3.38 5.93
C ARG A 39 7.32 4.08 6.77
N TYR A 40 7.90 5.12 6.21
CA TYR A 40 8.90 5.93 6.86
C TYR A 40 8.33 7.31 7.21
N ASP A 41 8.37 7.66 8.48
CA ASP A 41 7.99 9.00 8.94
C ASP A 41 9.22 9.91 8.95
N ILE A 42 9.18 10.95 8.11
CA ILE A 42 10.28 11.91 7.97
C ILE A 42 10.45 12.74 9.25
N LYS A 43 9.35 13.07 9.93
CA LYS A 43 9.38 13.90 11.14
C LYS A 43 10.06 13.19 12.31
N TRP A 44 9.77 11.91 12.48
CA TRP A 44 10.31 11.10 13.58
C TRP A 44 11.54 10.29 13.20
N LYS A 45 11.93 10.30 11.91
CA LYS A 45 13.06 9.52 11.35
C LYS A 45 12.99 8.05 11.76
N LYS A 46 11.80 7.47 11.74
CA LYS A 46 11.53 6.10 12.16
C LYS A 46 10.73 5.36 11.10
N VAL A 47 11.06 4.07 10.94
CA VAL A 47 10.21 3.12 10.24
C VAL A 47 9.12 2.67 11.22
N PHE A 48 7.86 2.80 10.82
CA PHE A 48 6.75 2.32 11.64
C PHE A 48 6.32 0.94 11.15
N ASP A 49 6.67 -0.08 11.90
CA ASP A 49 6.30 -1.48 11.61
C ASP A 49 4.77 -1.70 11.62
N TYR A 50 4.02 -0.82 12.27
CA TYR A 50 2.56 -0.97 12.43
C TYR A 50 1.73 -0.27 11.36
N THR A 51 2.33 0.47 10.43
CA THR A 51 1.61 1.29 9.44
C THR A 51 1.99 0.97 8.00
N ALA A 52 2.49 -0.24 7.75
CA ALA A 52 2.83 -0.68 6.41
C ALA A 52 1.64 -0.59 5.43
N LYS A 53 1.92 -0.32 4.17
CA LYS A 53 1.00 -0.49 3.05
C LYS A 53 1.15 -1.88 2.45
N TYR A 54 0.05 -2.40 1.93
CA TYR A 54 0.01 -3.72 1.30
C TYR A 54 -0.43 -3.57 -0.16
N TYR A 55 0.34 -4.14 -1.08
CA TYR A 55 0.09 -4.11 -2.51
C TYR A 55 -0.02 -5.53 -3.05
N PHE A 56 -0.99 -5.77 -3.93
CA PHE A 56 -1.11 -7.04 -4.61
C PHE A 56 0.01 -7.22 -5.62
N SER A 57 0.54 -8.43 -5.72
CA SER A 57 1.53 -8.79 -6.75
C SER A 57 0.91 -8.85 -8.14
N ASP A 58 -0.41 -9.03 -8.21
CA ASP A 58 -1.18 -9.08 -9.45
C ASP A 58 -2.52 -8.37 -9.28
N VAL A 59 -2.81 -7.45 -10.19
CA VAL A 59 -4.07 -6.68 -10.18
C VAL A 59 -5.28 -7.56 -10.48
N TRP A 60 -5.12 -8.65 -11.25
CA TRP A 60 -6.19 -9.60 -11.51
C TRP A 60 -6.64 -10.32 -10.25
N ILE A 61 -5.70 -10.72 -9.39
CA ILE A 61 -6.00 -11.31 -8.08
C ILE A 61 -6.83 -10.33 -7.26
N ARG A 62 -6.40 -9.06 -7.18
CA ARG A 62 -7.13 -8.00 -6.50
C ARG A 62 -8.57 -7.87 -7.01
N ASN A 63 -8.75 -7.85 -8.32
CA ASN A 63 -10.06 -7.66 -8.94
C ASN A 63 -10.97 -8.90 -8.79
N SER A 64 -10.41 -10.11 -8.79
CA SER A 64 -11.16 -11.35 -8.64
C SER A 64 -11.82 -11.52 -7.28
N ILE A 65 -11.28 -10.89 -6.23
CA ILE A 65 -11.84 -10.96 -4.87
C ILE A 65 -12.88 -9.87 -4.57
N GLY A 66 -13.42 -9.21 -5.61
CA GLY A 66 -14.59 -8.33 -5.49
C GLY A 66 -14.29 -6.83 -5.34
N PHE A 67 -13.07 -6.38 -5.60
CA PHE A 67 -12.80 -4.95 -5.69
C PHE A 67 -13.35 -4.36 -6.99
N ASN A 68 -14.09 -3.24 -6.89
CA ASN A 68 -14.65 -2.58 -8.05
C ASN A 68 -13.60 -1.68 -8.70
N PHE A 69 -13.17 -2.02 -9.91
CA PHE A 69 -12.16 -1.28 -10.67
C PHE A 69 -12.57 0.19 -10.88
N ALA A 70 -13.83 0.45 -11.22
CA ALA A 70 -14.31 1.78 -11.54
C ALA A 70 -14.35 2.74 -10.32
N GLN A 71 -14.57 2.20 -9.13
CA GLN A 71 -14.63 3.00 -7.90
C GLN A 71 -13.26 3.22 -7.25
N ASP A 72 -12.29 2.36 -7.55
CA ASP A 72 -10.97 2.34 -6.90
C ASP A 72 -9.81 2.57 -7.88
N ILE A 73 -10.06 3.26 -9.00
CA ILE A 73 -9.06 3.42 -10.07
C ILE A 73 -7.74 4.02 -9.58
N GLY A 74 -7.78 4.96 -8.64
CA GLY A 74 -6.56 5.53 -8.03
C GLY A 74 -5.71 4.47 -7.33
N LYS A 75 -6.33 3.58 -6.55
CA LYS A 75 -5.64 2.49 -5.87
C LYS A 75 -5.15 1.41 -6.83
N VAL A 76 -5.87 1.19 -7.95
CA VAL A 76 -5.41 0.29 -9.01
C VAL A 76 -4.16 0.83 -9.67
N LEU A 77 -4.15 2.12 -10.01
CA LEU A 77 -2.98 2.79 -10.60
C LEU A 77 -1.79 2.77 -9.64
N GLU A 78 -2.01 3.05 -8.36
CA GLU A 78 -0.96 2.96 -7.34
C GLU A 78 -0.38 1.54 -7.27
N ASN A 79 -1.21 0.50 -7.29
CA ASN A 79 -0.76 -0.89 -7.31
C ASN A 79 0.00 -1.26 -8.61
N LEU A 80 -0.42 -0.76 -9.76
CA LEU A 80 0.29 -0.96 -11.03
C LEU A 80 1.66 -0.30 -11.03
N VAL A 81 1.76 0.92 -10.50
CA VAL A 81 3.05 1.61 -10.33
C VAL A 81 3.95 0.81 -9.40
N PHE A 82 3.42 0.30 -8.28
CA PHE A 82 4.15 -0.57 -7.38
C PHE A 82 4.73 -1.79 -8.10
N ILE A 83 3.90 -2.54 -8.85
CA ILE A 83 4.33 -3.72 -9.61
C ILE A 83 5.45 -3.35 -10.61
N LYS A 84 5.30 -2.22 -11.30
CA LYS A 84 6.32 -1.74 -12.24
C LYS A 84 7.65 -1.44 -11.53
N LEU A 85 7.62 -0.77 -10.40
CA LEU A 85 8.82 -0.44 -9.63
C LEU A 85 9.53 -1.71 -9.12
N VAL A 86 8.78 -2.69 -8.63
CA VAL A 86 9.33 -3.99 -8.22
C VAL A 86 9.96 -4.72 -9.41
N SER A 87 9.28 -4.74 -10.58
CA SER A 87 9.80 -5.38 -11.78
C SER A 87 11.08 -4.72 -12.30
N ASP A 88 11.26 -3.43 -12.03
CA ASP A 88 12.46 -2.66 -12.37
C ASP A 88 13.56 -2.75 -11.28
N TRP A 89 13.36 -3.57 -10.25
CA TRP A 89 14.31 -3.80 -9.16
C TRP A 89 14.59 -2.58 -8.30
N TYR A 90 13.59 -1.73 -8.04
CA TYR A 90 13.67 -0.67 -7.05
C TYR A 90 13.37 -1.20 -5.65
N GLU A 91 14.10 -0.71 -4.66
CA GLU A 91 13.69 -0.76 -3.26
C GLU A 91 12.66 0.32 -3.01
N ILE A 92 11.55 -0.04 -2.39
CA ILE A 92 10.37 0.83 -2.29
C ILE A 92 10.00 1.06 -0.83
N THR A 93 9.79 2.34 -0.49
CA THR A 93 9.21 2.76 0.79
C THR A 93 8.09 3.76 0.54
N VAL A 94 7.19 3.91 1.50
CA VAL A 94 6.20 4.99 1.54
C VAL A 94 6.68 6.02 2.54
N TRP A 95 6.65 7.30 2.18
CA TRP A 95 7.08 8.35 3.09
C TRP A 95 5.90 9.20 3.55
N GLU A 96 5.87 9.48 4.85
CA GLU A 96 4.86 10.31 5.49
C GLU A 96 5.51 11.51 6.17
N PHE A 97 4.90 12.69 6.00
CA PHE A 97 5.28 13.90 6.69
C PHE A 97 4.04 14.62 7.22
N GLY A 98 3.73 14.38 8.48
CA GLY A 98 2.53 14.91 9.12
C GLY A 98 1.26 14.32 8.49
N TRP A 99 0.51 15.15 7.73
CA TRP A 99 -0.70 14.74 7.02
C TRP A 99 -0.50 14.50 5.51
N LYS A 100 0.73 14.72 5.02
CA LYS A 100 1.11 14.47 3.61
C LYS A 100 1.82 13.14 3.48
N GLU A 101 1.51 12.43 2.42
CA GLU A 101 2.14 11.16 2.07
C GLU A 101 2.73 11.25 0.67
N ILE A 102 3.89 10.65 0.46
CA ILE A 102 4.46 10.35 -0.85
C ILE A 102 4.20 8.88 -1.08
N ASP A 103 3.47 8.54 -2.15
CA ASP A 103 3.03 7.18 -2.42
C ASP A 103 4.21 6.21 -2.53
N PHE A 104 5.27 6.61 -3.24
CA PHE A 104 6.49 5.80 -3.32
C PHE A 104 7.76 6.64 -3.29
N VAL A 105 8.71 6.20 -2.51
CA VAL A 105 10.12 6.56 -2.63
C VAL A 105 10.85 5.31 -3.10
N ALA A 106 11.32 5.34 -4.35
CA ALA A 106 11.94 4.21 -5.02
C ALA A 106 13.44 4.45 -5.18
N GLN A 107 14.26 3.53 -4.70
CA GLN A 107 15.72 3.64 -4.69
C GLN A 107 16.36 2.50 -5.47
N LYS A 108 17.32 2.84 -6.30
CA LYS A 108 18.12 1.88 -7.06
C LYS A 108 19.43 2.52 -7.51
N ASN A 109 20.58 1.88 -7.27
CA ASN A 109 21.89 2.30 -7.79
C ASN A 109 22.18 3.81 -7.63
N TRP A 110 22.08 4.38 -6.44
CA TRP A 110 22.29 5.81 -6.15
C TRP A 110 21.21 6.76 -6.71
N GLU A 111 20.23 6.26 -7.45
CA GLU A 111 19.07 7.02 -7.89
C GLU A 111 17.94 6.92 -6.89
N THR A 112 17.30 8.05 -6.56
CA THR A 112 16.09 8.09 -5.75
C THR A 112 15.00 8.80 -6.52
N LYS A 113 13.83 8.17 -6.65
CA LYS A 113 12.62 8.72 -7.28
C LYS A 113 11.54 8.93 -6.23
N TYR A 114 10.92 10.10 -6.28
CA TYR A 114 9.73 10.43 -5.47
C TYR A 114 8.52 10.41 -6.39
N ILE A 115 7.55 9.55 -6.11
CA ILE A 115 6.45 9.27 -7.01
C ILE A 115 5.14 9.50 -6.28
N GLN A 116 4.29 10.35 -6.87
CA GLN A 116 2.92 10.55 -6.46
C GLN A 116 2.01 10.07 -7.57
N VAL A 117 1.09 9.16 -7.26
CA VAL A 117 0.15 8.58 -8.22
C VAL A 117 -1.17 9.33 -8.15
N THR A 118 -1.62 9.86 -9.28
CA THR A 118 -2.92 10.53 -9.36
C THR A 118 -3.64 10.15 -10.65
N TYR A 119 -4.95 9.95 -10.55
CA TYR A 119 -5.81 9.69 -11.72
C TYR A 119 -6.19 10.97 -12.45
N LEU A 120 -6.41 12.05 -11.69
CA LEU A 120 -6.77 13.36 -12.25
C LEU A 120 -5.73 14.39 -11.83
N LEU A 121 -5.05 14.96 -12.81
CA LEU A 121 -4.26 16.18 -12.59
C LEU A 121 -5.24 17.34 -12.49
N SER A 122 -5.32 18.03 -11.34
CA SER A 122 -6.01 19.30 -11.28
C SER A 122 -5.28 20.27 -12.21
N SER A 123 -5.95 20.68 -13.30
CA SER A 123 -5.46 21.80 -14.07
C SER A 123 -5.48 23.04 -13.17
N GLU A 124 -4.33 23.56 -12.81
CA GLU A 124 -4.26 24.91 -12.27
C GLU A 124 -4.88 25.86 -13.29
N LYS A 125 -5.94 26.58 -12.85
CA LYS A 125 -6.50 27.72 -13.57
C LYS A 125 -5.74 28.96 -13.20
#